data_c740d34793fd978f913a7eb24ec247dc
#
_entry.id   c740d34793fd978f913a7eb24ec247dc
#
_cell.length_a   1.000
_cell.length_b   1.000
_cell.length_c   1.000
_cell.angle_alpha   90.00
_cell.angle_beta   90.00
_cell.angle_gamma   90.00
#
_symmetry.space_group_name_H-M   'P 1'
#
loop_
_entity.id
_entity.type
_entity.pdbx_description
1 polymer ?
#
loop_
_entity_poly.entity_id
_entity_poly.type
_entity_poly.pdbx_seq_one_letter_code
_entity_poly.pdbx_strand_id
1 'polypeptide(L)'
;MLMFKRAFFALSVALAFAAPAAATPIELRIKNHKFTPTTIKVKAGEPTLIKFINDDDTAEEFDSGALKVEKVVAGHSSGIIRLRPLSPGKYPFMGEFHSATAQGVVIAQ
;
A
#
# COMPACT_ATOMS: atom_id res chain seq x y z
N MET A 1 -62.14 19.78 27.87
CA MET A 1 -61.29 20.20 26.77
C MET A 1 -60.08 19.29 26.75
N LEU A 2 -60.07 18.33 25.81
CA LEU A 2 -58.99 17.38 25.69
C LEU A 2 -57.89 17.98 24.80
N MET A 3 -56.74 18.31 25.39
CA MET A 3 -55.58 18.73 24.64
C MET A 3 -54.81 17.47 24.18
N PHE A 4 -54.89 17.19 22.89
CA PHE A 4 -54.07 16.17 22.30
C PHE A 4 -52.66 16.77 22.06
N LYS A 5 -51.67 16.40 22.88
CA LYS A 5 -50.27 16.67 22.57
C LYS A 5 -49.88 15.68 21.47
N ARG A 6 -49.78 16.16 20.25
CA ARG A 6 -49.11 15.40 19.17
C ARG A 6 -47.62 15.41 19.43
N ALA A 7 -47.07 14.30 19.86
CA ALA A 7 -45.64 14.10 19.91
C ALA A 7 -45.15 13.85 18.47
N PHE A 8 -44.47 14.82 17.91
CA PHE A 8 -43.74 14.59 16.66
C PHE A 8 -42.45 13.88 17.00
N PHE A 9 -42.39 12.59 16.70
CA PHE A 9 -41.11 11.90 16.65
C PHE A 9 -40.44 12.27 15.35
N ALA A 10 -39.47 13.21 15.39
CA ALA A 10 -38.58 13.41 14.28
C ALA A 10 -37.66 12.20 14.20
N LEU A 11 -37.92 11.31 13.24
CA LEU A 11 -36.99 10.23 12.90
C LEU A 11 -35.80 10.89 12.19
N SER A 12 -34.76 11.25 12.94
CA SER A 12 -33.50 11.65 12.34
C SER A 12 -32.83 10.39 11.82
N VAL A 13 -32.93 10.17 10.50
CA VAL A 13 -32.12 9.17 9.82
C VAL A 13 -30.72 9.72 9.78
N ALA A 14 -29.87 9.30 10.73
CA ALA A 14 -28.45 9.55 10.64
C ALA A 14 -27.91 8.70 9.48
N LEU A 15 -27.66 9.32 8.33
CA LEU A 15 -26.87 8.74 7.26
C LEU A 15 -25.45 8.62 7.76
N ALA A 16 -25.10 7.45 8.30
CA ALA A 16 -23.72 7.11 8.59
C ALA A 16 -23.01 6.92 7.25
N PHE A 17 -22.25 7.92 6.79
CA PHE A 17 -21.28 7.72 5.73
C PHE A 17 -20.15 6.90 6.34
N ALA A 18 -20.10 5.60 6.03
CA ALA A 18 -18.91 4.82 6.29
C ALA A 18 -17.79 5.41 5.44
N ALA A 19 -16.82 6.09 6.08
CA ALA A 19 -15.60 6.44 5.38
C ALA A 19 -15.00 5.14 4.82
N PRO A 20 -14.55 5.12 3.53
CA PRO A 20 -13.86 3.95 3.01
C PRO A 20 -12.70 3.65 3.93
N ALA A 21 -12.59 2.40 4.39
CA ALA A 21 -11.47 1.95 5.18
C ALA A 21 -10.18 2.26 4.41
N ALA A 22 -9.22 2.95 5.04
CA ALA A 22 -7.92 3.15 4.44
C ALA A 22 -7.34 1.78 4.06
N ALA A 23 -6.87 1.63 2.83
CA ALA A 23 -6.24 0.40 2.39
C ALA A 23 -5.05 0.08 3.30
N THR A 24 -4.99 -1.14 3.82
CA THR A 24 -3.85 -1.62 4.59
C THR A 24 -2.66 -1.77 3.64
N PRO A 25 -1.53 -1.12 3.91
CA PRO A 25 -0.34 -1.28 3.07
C PRO A 25 0.14 -2.73 3.06
N ILE A 26 0.59 -3.18 1.89
CA ILE A 26 1.30 -4.45 1.76
C ILE A 26 2.71 -4.26 2.30
N GLU A 27 3.16 -5.11 3.20
CA GLU A 27 4.52 -5.05 3.72
C GLU A 27 5.51 -5.72 2.78
N LEU A 28 6.58 -5.01 2.46
CA LEU A 28 7.76 -5.50 1.75
C LEU A 28 8.98 -5.23 2.62
N ARG A 29 9.67 -6.26 3.02
CA ARG A 29 10.90 -6.13 3.81
C ARG A 29 12.12 -6.40 2.96
N ILE A 30 13.21 -5.69 3.26
CA ILE A 30 14.54 -6.07 2.80
C ILE A 30 15.40 -6.37 4.02
N LYS A 31 16.03 -7.54 4.02
CA LYS A 31 16.96 -7.99 5.03
C LYS A 31 18.05 -8.84 4.39
N ASN A 32 19.30 -8.62 4.79
CA ASN A 32 20.45 -9.27 4.19
C ASN A 32 20.45 -9.11 2.65
N HIS A 33 20.07 -7.93 2.18
CA HIS A 33 19.99 -7.56 0.76
C HIS A 33 19.05 -8.46 -0.06
N LYS A 34 17.98 -8.95 0.56
CA LYS A 34 16.95 -9.78 -0.08
C LYS A 34 15.57 -9.31 0.32
N PHE A 35 14.67 -9.28 -0.65
CA PHE A 35 13.26 -8.95 -0.41
C PHE A 35 12.46 -10.12 0.13
N THR A 36 11.51 -9.82 1.00
CA THR A 36 10.46 -10.73 1.45
C THR A 36 9.13 -9.96 1.49
N PRO A 37 8.11 -10.39 0.76
CA PRO A 37 8.09 -11.43 -0.26
C PRO A 37 8.81 -11.00 -1.56
N THR A 38 9.16 -11.93 -2.43
CA THR A 38 9.71 -11.63 -3.76
C THR A 38 8.62 -11.40 -4.81
N THR A 39 7.41 -11.86 -4.55
CA THR A 39 6.25 -11.65 -5.41
C THR A 39 5.16 -10.94 -4.62
N ILE A 40 4.73 -9.80 -5.12
CA ILE A 40 3.64 -9.00 -4.55
C ILE A 40 2.48 -9.04 -5.52
N LYS A 41 1.34 -9.58 -5.09
CA LYS A 41 0.10 -9.58 -5.88
C LYS A 41 -0.73 -8.36 -5.53
N VAL A 42 -1.14 -7.62 -6.52
CA VAL A 42 -2.01 -6.44 -6.37
C VAL A 42 -3.22 -6.56 -7.28
N LYS A 43 -4.27 -5.84 -6.95
CA LYS A 43 -5.47 -5.80 -7.79
C LYS A 43 -5.26 -4.81 -8.93
N ALA A 44 -5.40 -5.30 -10.19
CA ALA A 44 -5.33 -4.45 -11.36
C ALA A 44 -6.40 -3.35 -11.33
N GLY A 45 -6.05 -2.16 -11.77
CA GLY A 45 -6.97 -1.03 -11.85
C GLY A 45 -7.20 -0.30 -10.53
N GLU A 46 -6.59 -0.73 -9.43
CA GLU A 46 -6.69 -0.08 -8.11
C GLU A 46 -5.33 0.45 -7.63
N PRO A 47 -5.30 1.63 -7.00
CA PRO A 47 -4.07 2.11 -6.37
C PRO A 47 -3.72 1.20 -5.18
N THR A 48 -2.44 0.99 -4.96
CA THR A 48 -1.92 0.14 -3.89
C THR A 48 -0.85 0.88 -3.10
N LEU A 49 -0.82 0.66 -1.78
CA LEU A 49 0.25 1.12 -0.90
C LEU A 49 1.14 -0.05 -0.52
N ILE A 50 2.45 0.17 -0.62
CA ILE A 50 3.47 -0.77 -0.12
C ILE A 50 4.22 -0.06 0.99
N LYS A 51 4.30 -0.71 2.16
CA LYS A 51 5.20 -0.28 3.22
C LYS A 51 6.53 -0.99 3.03
N PHE A 52 7.53 -0.24 2.58
CA PHE A 52 8.88 -0.74 2.38
C PHE A 52 9.67 -0.61 3.68
N ILE A 53 10.04 -1.73 4.26
CA ILE A 53 10.73 -1.81 5.55
C ILE A 53 12.16 -2.29 5.31
N ASN A 54 13.13 -1.46 5.70
CA ASN A 54 14.54 -1.79 5.61
C ASN A 54 15.05 -2.27 6.97
N ASP A 55 15.30 -3.56 7.07
CA ASP A 55 15.85 -4.20 8.27
C ASP A 55 17.38 -4.33 8.23
N ASP A 56 18.02 -3.79 7.20
CA ASP A 56 19.49 -3.72 7.10
C ASP A 56 20.06 -2.46 7.75
N ASP A 57 21.34 -2.44 8.05
CA ASP A 57 22.03 -1.32 8.69
C ASP A 57 22.24 -0.15 7.73
N THR A 58 22.33 -0.42 6.44
CA THR A 58 22.61 0.57 5.39
C THR A 58 21.35 0.92 4.62
N ALA A 59 21.35 2.07 3.95
CA ALA A 59 20.25 2.47 3.09
C ALA A 59 20.00 1.44 2.00
N GLU A 60 18.72 1.28 1.65
CA GLU A 60 18.27 0.43 0.56
C GLU A 60 17.34 1.22 -0.35
N GLU A 61 17.31 0.85 -1.63
CA GLU A 61 16.47 1.50 -2.61
C GLU A 61 15.54 0.49 -3.26
N PHE A 62 14.25 0.80 -3.24
CA PHE A 62 13.28 0.14 -4.11
C PHE A 62 13.28 0.89 -5.44
N ASP A 63 13.66 0.22 -6.51
CA ASP A 63 13.72 0.79 -7.85
C ASP A 63 12.94 -0.08 -8.84
N SER A 64 12.11 0.56 -9.64
CA SER A 64 11.35 -0.10 -10.69
C SER A 64 11.06 0.85 -11.84
N GLY A 65 11.71 0.63 -12.95
CA GLY A 65 11.39 1.33 -14.20
C GLY A 65 9.97 1.01 -14.68
N ALA A 66 9.53 -0.24 -14.52
CA ALA A 66 8.19 -0.68 -14.91
C ALA A 66 7.08 0.00 -14.09
N LEU A 67 7.31 0.19 -12.79
CA LEU A 67 6.38 0.88 -11.88
C LEU A 67 6.59 2.39 -11.85
N LYS A 68 7.68 2.89 -12.41
CA LYS A 68 8.11 4.30 -12.34
C LYS A 68 8.24 4.78 -10.88
N VAL A 69 8.90 3.98 -10.06
CA VAL A 69 9.13 4.25 -8.64
C VAL A 69 10.61 4.13 -8.33
N GLU A 70 11.12 5.12 -7.59
CA GLU A 70 12.39 5.09 -6.89
C GLU A 70 12.14 5.52 -5.45
N LYS A 71 12.52 4.70 -4.48
CA LYS A 71 12.35 4.99 -3.07
C LYS A 71 13.56 4.54 -2.28
N VAL A 72 14.30 5.49 -1.72
CA VAL A 72 15.40 5.22 -0.80
C VAL A 72 14.87 5.23 0.63
N VAL A 73 15.25 4.23 1.41
CA VAL A 73 14.92 4.12 2.82
C VAL A 73 16.19 3.87 3.62
N ALA A 74 16.44 4.71 4.60
CA ALA A 74 17.59 4.57 5.51
C ALA A 74 17.56 3.22 6.24
N GLY A 75 18.73 2.77 6.72
CA GLY A 75 18.82 1.56 7.53
C GLY A 75 17.89 1.60 8.73
N HIS A 76 17.28 0.46 9.07
CA HIS A 76 16.32 0.31 10.16
C HIS A 76 15.15 1.29 10.13
N SER A 77 14.72 1.68 8.93
CA SER A 77 13.62 2.62 8.70
C SER A 77 12.62 2.04 7.70
N SER A 78 11.51 2.74 7.51
CA SER A 78 10.50 2.36 6.55
C SER A 78 9.96 3.58 5.80
N GLY A 79 9.35 3.33 4.66
CA GLY A 79 8.70 4.34 3.85
C GLY A 79 7.51 3.77 3.09
N ILE A 80 6.65 4.63 2.61
CA ILE A 80 5.47 4.25 1.84
C ILE A 80 5.73 4.46 0.36
N ILE A 81 5.47 3.42 -0.42
CA ILE A 81 5.46 3.45 -1.88
C ILE A 81 4.01 3.46 -2.33
N ARG A 82 3.66 4.40 -3.19
CA ARG A 82 2.33 4.52 -3.78
C ARG A 82 2.38 4.01 -5.20
N LEU A 83 1.68 2.90 -5.47
CA LEU A 83 1.52 2.40 -6.82
C LEU A 83 0.25 2.99 -7.43
N ARG A 84 0.38 3.55 -8.63
CA ARG A 84 -0.77 3.93 -9.45
C ARG A 84 -1.60 2.69 -9.81
N PRO A 85 -2.86 2.83 -10.24
CA PRO A 85 -3.58 1.73 -10.86
C PRO A 85 -2.77 1.12 -12.00
N LEU A 86 -2.61 -0.21 -11.98
CA LEU A 86 -1.81 -0.94 -12.96
C LEU A 86 -2.71 -1.75 -13.88
N SER A 87 -2.35 -1.84 -15.14
CA SER A 87 -2.92 -2.84 -16.05
C SER A 87 -2.48 -4.23 -15.62
N PRO A 88 -3.26 -5.28 -15.90
CA PRO A 88 -2.84 -6.66 -15.64
C PRO A 88 -1.47 -6.93 -16.25
N GLY A 89 -0.56 -7.52 -15.49
CA GLY A 89 0.80 -7.78 -15.95
C GLY A 89 1.80 -7.97 -14.83
N LYS A 90 3.05 -8.09 -15.23
CA LYS A 90 4.20 -8.28 -14.33
C LYS A 90 5.10 -7.05 -14.38
N TYR A 91 5.47 -6.57 -13.21
CA TYR A 91 6.24 -5.35 -13.02
C TYR A 91 7.44 -5.65 -12.12
N PRO A 92 8.64 -5.90 -12.69
CA PRO A 92 9.82 -6.19 -11.90
C PRO A 92 10.28 -4.99 -11.11
N PHE A 93 10.85 -5.24 -9.94
CA PHE A 93 11.55 -4.26 -9.11
C PHE A 93 12.84 -4.84 -8.56
N MET A 94 13.73 -3.96 -8.14
CA MET A 94 15.00 -4.35 -7.55
C MET A 94 15.37 -3.42 -6.40
N GLY A 95 16.27 -3.89 -5.55
CA GLY A 95 17.05 -3.06 -4.64
C GLY A 95 18.29 -2.60 -5.35
N GLU A 96 18.33 -1.37 -5.86
CA GLU A 96 19.41 -0.92 -6.76
C GLU A 96 20.80 -1.01 -6.14
N PHE A 97 20.90 -0.77 -4.82
CA PHE A 97 22.20 -0.85 -4.15
C PHE A 97 22.72 -2.29 -3.99
N HIS A 98 21.87 -3.29 -4.12
CA HIS A 98 22.20 -4.70 -3.99
C HIS A 98 21.43 -5.55 -5.01
N SER A 99 21.46 -5.13 -6.26
CA SER A 99 20.62 -5.69 -7.33
C SER A 99 20.88 -7.18 -7.64
N ALA A 100 22.07 -7.68 -7.31
CA ALA A 100 22.39 -9.10 -7.51
C ALA A 100 21.54 -10.04 -6.64
N THR A 101 21.08 -9.57 -5.48
CA THR A 101 20.32 -10.37 -4.52
C THR A 101 18.91 -9.83 -4.26
N ALA A 102 18.73 -8.52 -4.37
CA ALA A 102 17.45 -7.85 -4.09
C ALA A 102 16.64 -7.69 -5.38
N GLN A 103 15.79 -8.67 -5.67
CA GLN A 103 14.93 -8.68 -6.85
C GLN A 103 13.54 -9.19 -6.48
N GLY A 104 12.53 -8.66 -7.17
CA GLY A 104 11.15 -9.08 -6.99
C GLY A 104 10.27 -8.67 -8.16
N VAL A 105 9.01 -9.00 -8.07
CA VAL A 105 8.01 -8.69 -9.09
C VAL A 105 6.67 -8.36 -8.45
N VAL A 106 6.03 -7.31 -8.95
CA VAL A 106 4.62 -7.02 -8.69
C VAL A 106 3.78 -7.65 -9.79
N ILE A 107 2.78 -8.41 -9.42
CA ILE A 107 1.81 -9.02 -10.36
C ILE A 107 0.46 -8.34 -10.14
N ALA A 108 -0.02 -7.65 -11.15
CA ALA A 108 -1.35 -7.06 -11.18
C ALA A 108 -2.31 -8.01 -11.92
N GLN A 109 -3.41 -8.34 -11.24
CA GLN A 109 -4.39 -9.28 -11.78
C GLN A 109 -5.82 -9.02 -11.30
#